data_e58b2381bf611022bbb65e87e02d213d
#
_entry.id   e58b2381bf611022bbb65e87e02d213d
#
_cell.length_a   1.000
_cell.length_b   1.000
_cell.length_c   1.000
_cell.angle_alpha   90.00
_cell.angle_beta   90.00
_cell.angle_gamma   90.00
#
_symmetry.space_group_name_H-M   'P 1'
#
loop_
_entity.id
_entity.type
_entity.pdbx_description
1 polymer ?
#
loop_
_entity_poly.entity_id
_entity_poly.type
_entity_poly.pdbx_seq_one_letter_code
_entity_poly.pdbx_strand_id
1 'polypeptide(L)'
;MSAEPRVRVSAILRWKGRVLLCRHEKPGKEYWLLPGGGVNGGESLVDALHRELAEEIGIDDQLPVEGPVAIVDSIAPQRSFAPKHVVHIIFAGDLGGRSLEAVTSKDAAVRGHSLFALGELDGVILHPPIQRFLSRWQPGDPAVYLGSLWAP
;
A
#
# COMPACT_ATOMS: atom_id res chain seq x y z
N MET A 1 14.87 -16.96 17.66
CA MET A 1 15.12 -15.66 17.03
C MET A 1 13.80 -15.07 16.58
N SER A 2 13.54 -13.83 16.93
CA SER A 2 12.41 -13.08 16.36
C SER A 2 12.88 -12.34 15.12
N ALA A 3 12.06 -12.34 14.08
CA ALA A 3 12.31 -11.50 12.92
C ALA A 3 11.98 -10.05 13.26
N GLU A 4 12.80 -9.13 12.77
CA GLU A 4 12.53 -7.71 12.90
C GLU A 4 11.32 -7.33 12.04
N PRO A 5 10.49 -6.36 12.47
CA PRO A 5 9.44 -5.83 11.64
C PRO A 5 10.01 -5.22 10.36
N ARG A 6 9.34 -5.45 9.25
CA ARG A 6 9.66 -4.78 7.99
C ARG A 6 8.88 -3.49 7.90
N VAL A 7 9.51 -2.45 7.39
CA VAL A 7 8.83 -1.17 7.12
C VAL A 7 8.41 -1.14 5.65
N ARG A 8 7.13 -0.95 5.42
CA ARG A 8 6.57 -0.75 4.08
C ARG A 8 5.97 0.64 3.99
N VAL A 9 6.30 1.36 2.94
CA VAL A 9 5.71 2.65 2.63
C VAL A 9 4.76 2.49 1.46
N SER A 10 3.60 3.13 1.52
CA SER A 10 2.59 3.05 0.48
C SER A 10 1.81 4.36 0.38
N ALA A 11 0.97 4.48 -0.64
CA ALA A 11 0.20 5.69 -0.85
C ALA A 11 -1.26 5.42 -1.21
N ILE A 12 -2.15 6.24 -0.66
CA ILE A 12 -3.52 6.37 -1.13
C ILE A 12 -3.47 7.30 -2.34
N LEU A 13 -3.51 6.74 -3.54
CA LEU A 13 -3.52 7.50 -4.79
C LEU A 13 -4.94 7.56 -5.32
N ARG A 14 -5.49 8.77 -5.36
CA ARG A 14 -6.88 8.98 -5.72
C ARG A 14 -7.03 9.69 -7.06
N TRP A 15 -8.07 9.33 -7.79
CA TRP A 15 -8.47 9.99 -9.01
C TRP A 15 -9.98 9.85 -9.19
N LYS A 16 -10.69 10.98 -9.30
CA LYS A 16 -12.16 11.02 -9.53
C LYS A 16 -12.94 10.10 -8.58
N GLY A 17 -12.64 10.19 -7.29
CA GLY A 17 -13.33 9.41 -6.25
C GLY A 17 -12.96 7.94 -6.20
N ARG A 18 -11.92 7.53 -6.93
CA ARG A 18 -11.42 6.15 -6.94
C ARG A 18 -10.05 6.08 -6.28
N VAL A 19 -9.69 4.89 -5.82
CA VAL A 19 -8.38 4.62 -5.22
C VAL A 19 -7.66 3.54 -6.03
N LEU A 20 -6.35 3.73 -6.22
CA LEU A 20 -5.51 2.78 -6.95
C LEU A 20 -5.06 1.67 -6.01
N LEU A 21 -5.29 0.43 -6.43
CA LEU A 21 -4.77 -0.75 -5.74
C LEU A 21 -3.94 -1.59 -6.71
N CYS A 22 -2.95 -2.28 -6.16
CA CYS A 22 -2.10 -3.20 -6.91
C CYS A 22 -2.49 -4.63 -6.59
N ARG A 23 -2.67 -5.45 -7.65
CA ARG A 23 -3.04 -6.85 -7.52
C ARG A 23 -1.81 -7.70 -7.27
N HIS A 24 -1.90 -8.57 -6.27
CA HIS A 24 -0.89 -9.55 -5.95
C HIS A 24 -1.47 -10.95 -6.05
N GLU A 25 -0.66 -11.90 -6.42
CA GLU A 25 -1.05 -13.31 -6.48
C GLU A 25 -0.10 -14.18 -5.69
N LYS A 26 -0.68 -15.13 -4.97
CA LYS A 26 0.00 -16.29 -4.38
C LYS A 26 -0.74 -17.53 -4.84
N PRO A 27 -0.15 -18.73 -4.79
CA PRO A 27 -0.86 -19.93 -5.15
C PRO A 27 -2.21 -20.04 -4.42
N GLY A 28 -3.31 -20.10 -5.21
CA GLY A 28 -4.66 -20.21 -4.67
C GLY A 28 -5.26 -18.94 -4.08
N LYS A 29 -4.60 -17.79 -4.24
CA LYS A 29 -5.10 -16.54 -3.63
C LYS A 29 -4.74 -15.30 -4.44
N GLU A 30 -5.74 -14.43 -4.66
CA GLU A 30 -5.57 -13.07 -5.18
C GLU A 30 -5.89 -12.08 -4.07
N TYR A 31 -5.07 -11.05 -3.91
CA TYR A 31 -5.27 -10.00 -2.93
C TYR A 31 -4.72 -8.67 -3.47
N TRP A 32 -5.10 -7.58 -2.81
CA TRP A 32 -4.77 -6.24 -3.25
C TRP A 32 -4.05 -5.46 -2.15
N LEU A 33 -3.17 -4.56 -2.55
CA LEU A 33 -2.45 -3.65 -1.66
C LEU A 33 -2.47 -2.25 -2.24
N LEU A 34 -2.30 -1.26 -1.36
CA LEU A 34 -1.92 0.07 -1.82
C LEU A 34 -0.56 0.01 -2.54
N PRO A 35 -0.36 0.82 -3.60
CA PRO A 35 0.94 0.87 -4.26
C PRO A 35 2.03 1.30 -3.29
N GLY A 36 3.17 0.65 -3.37
CA GLY A 36 4.30 0.89 -2.48
C GLY A 36 5.19 -0.32 -2.35
N GLY A 37 6.02 -0.33 -1.33
CA GLY A 37 6.93 -1.44 -1.07
C GLY A 37 7.85 -1.20 0.11
N GLY A 38 8.84 -2.06 0.27
CA GLY A 38 9.78 -2.02 1.38
C GLY A 38 10.73 -0.83 1.31
N VAL A 39 11.05 -0.29 2.48
CA VAL A 39 12.05 0.77 2.62
C VAL A 39 13.41 0.13 2.75
N ASN A 40 14.36 0.57 1.94
CA ASN A 40 15.74 0.11 2.04
C ASN A 40 16.52 0.93 3.06
N GLY A 41 17.51 0.34 3.68
CA GLY A 41 18.40 1.05 4.60
C GLY A 41 19.00 2.28 3.91
N GLY A 42 18.94 3.43 4.58
CA GLY A 42 19.47 4.69 4.05
C GLY A 42 18.50 5.50 3.17
N GLU A 43 17.34 4.95 2.80
CA GLU A 43 16.31 5.71 2.10
C GLU A 43 15.40 6.43 3.10
N SER A 44 15.00 7.66 2.78
CA SER A 44 13.86 8.28 3.47
C SER A 44 12.57 7.57 3.06
N LEU A 45 11.52 7.71 3.85
CA LEU A 45 10.22 7.13 3.52
C LEU A 45 9.69 7.64 2.17
N VAL A 46 9.84 8.93 1.92
CA VAL A 46 9.36 9.54 0.66
C VAL A 46 10.18 9.08 -0.53
N ASP A 47 11.51 8.97 -0.39
CA ASP A 47 12.37 8.47 -1.46
C ASP A 47 12.04 7.00 -1.80
N ALA A 48 11.83 6.18 -0.77
CA ALA A 48 11.41 4.79 -0.97
C ALA A 48 10.06 4.72 -1.69
N LEU A 49 9.11 5.57 -1.31
CA LEU A 49 7.79 5.60 -1.95
C LEU A 49 7.91 5.99 -3.42
N HIS A 50 8.65 7.05 -3.75
CA HIS A 50 8.84 7.45 -5.15
C HIS A 50 9.51 6.35 -5.98
N ARG A 51 10.51 5.68 -5.42
CA ARG A 51 11.17 4.56 -6.09
C ARG A 51 10.18 3.43 -6.36
N GLU A 52 9.37 3.04 -5.37
CA GLU A 52 8.39 1.97 -5.52
C GLU A 52 7.30 2.34 -6.52
N LEU A 53 6.81 3.58 -6.52
CA LEU A 53 5.80 4.01 -7.49
C LEU A 53 6.35 3.97 -8.92
N ALA A 54 7.61 4.34 -9.11
CA ALA A 54 8.26 4.22 -10.43
C ALA A 54 8.38 2.76 -10.87
N GLU A 55 8.81 1.88 -9.96
CA GLU A 55 9.00 0.46 -10.26
C GLU A 55 7.70 -0.29 -10.48
N GLU A 56 6.66 0.03 -9.72
CA GLU A 56 5.42 -0.75 -9.68
C GLU A 56 4.37 -0.27 -10.67
N ILE A 57 4.23 1.04 -10.85
CA ILE A 57 3.17 1.63 -11.68
C ILE A 57 3.67 2.69 -12.67
N GLY A 58 4.97 2.84 -12.81
CA GLY A 58 5.55 3.73 -13.82
C GLY A 58 5.45 5.22 -13.54
N ILE A 59 5.16 5.62 -12.31
CA ILE A 59 5.14 7.04 -11.91
C ILE A 59 6.55 7.46 -11.51
N ASP A 60 7.26 8.14 -12.40
CA ASP A 60 8.66 8.54 -12.22
C ASP A 60 8.87 10.05 -12.05
N ASP A 61 7.81 10.84 -12.03
CA ASP A 61 7.85 12.29 -11.95
C ASP A 61 7.78 12.85 -10.52
N GLN A 62 8.09 12.02 -9.51
CA GLN A 62 8.05 12.41 -8.10
C GLN A 62 6.72 13.04 -7.70
N LEU A 63 5.65 12.29 -7.90
CA LEU A 63 4.29 12.70 -7.54
C LEU A 63 4.25 13.28 -6.13
N PRO A 64 3.70 14.50 -5.93
CA PRO A 64 3.61 15.07 -4.59
C PRO A 64 2.75 14.21 -3.67
N VAL A 65 3.26 13.95 -2.48
CA VAL A 65 2.54 13.17 -1.45
C VAL A 65 2.51 13.96 -0.15
N GLU A 66 1.46 13.73 0.61
CA GLU A 66 1.30 14.28 1.96
C GLU A 66 1.28 13.16 2.98
N GLY A 67 1.70 13.44 4.19
CA GLY A 67 1.59 12.48 5.27
C GLY A 67 2.87 12.37 6.09
N PRO A 68 2.98 11.26 6.84
CA PRO A 68 2.08 10.09 6.84
C PRO A 68 0.65 10.44 7.25
N VAL A 69 -0.32 9.76 6.63
CA VAL A 69 -1.75 9.92 6.95
C VAL A 69 -2.24 8.81 7.86
N ALA A 70 -1.60 7.64 7.82
CA ALA A 70 -1.91 6.53 8.71
C ALA A 70 -0.70 5.63 8.90
N ILE A 71 -0.69 4.96 10.04
CA ILE A 71 0.27 3.91 10.37
C ILE A 71 -0.54 2.71 10.84
N VAL A 72 -0.19 1.53 10.35
CA VAL A 72 -0.87 0.30 10.73
C VAL A 72 0.13 -0.84 10.86
N ASP A 73 -0.01 -1.63 11.93
CA ASP A 73 0.72 -2.88 12.07
C ASP A 73 -0.04 -4.00 11.39
N SER A 74 0.66 -4.85 10.66
CA SER A 74 0.11 -6.08 10.12
C SER A 74 0.94 -7.23 10.66
N ILE A 75 0.35 -7.99 11.59
CA ILE A 75 1.04 -9.08 12.28
C ILE A 75 0.27 -10.36 11.99
N ALA A 76 0.85 -11.23 11.16
CA ALA A 76 0.24 -12.51 10.85
C ALA A 76 0.23 -13.41 12.10
N PRO A 77 -0.80 -14.24 12.30
CA PRO A 77 -0.81 -15.20 13.40
C PRO A 77 0.44 -16.07 13.35
N GLN A 78 1.09 -16.22 14.50
CA GLN A 78 2.34 -16.95 14.59
C GLN A 78 2.08 -18.45 14.44
N ARG A 79 2.61 -19.03 13.38
CA ARG A 79 2.63 -20.48 13.13
C ARG A 79 4.06 -21.01 13.03
N SER A 80 5.05 -20.15 13.20
CA SER A 80 6.48 -20.45 13.09
C SER A 80 7.25 -19.61 14.10
N PHE A 81 8.56 -19.84 14.16
CA PHE A 81 9.43 -19.10 15.08
C PHE A 81 9.56 -17.61 14.77
N ALA A 82 9.20 -17.19 13.57
CA ALA A 82 9.35 -15.81 13.14
C ALA A 82 7.99 -15.28 12.68
N PRO A 83 7.32 -14.43 13.47
CA PRO A 83 6.08 -13.80 13.04
C PRO A 83 6.36 -12.87 11.86
N LYS A 84 5.45 -12.84 10.89
CA LYS A 84 5.50 -11.85 9.83
C LYS A 84 4.86 -10.57 10.35
N HIS A 85 5.69 -9.56 10.55
CA HIS A 85 5.27 -8.25 11.04
C HIS A 85 5.68 -7.18 10.04
N VAL A 86 4.73 -6.43 9.54
CA VAL A 86 4.96 -5.28 8.65
C VAL A 86 4.39 -4.04 9.31
N VAL A 87 5.20 -3.00 9.40
CA VAL A 87 4.72 -1.66 9.79
C VAL A 87 4.45 -0.91 8.50
N HIS A 88 3.16 -0.62 8.24
CA HIS A 88 2.74 0.13 7.07
C HIS A 88 2.69 1.62 7.41
N ILE A 89 3.42 2.42 6.64
CA ILE A 89 3.39 3.88 6.73
C ILE A 89 2.76 4.39 5.45
N ILE A 90 1.59 5.02 5.57
CA ILE A 90 0.73 5.35 4.45
C ILE A 90 0.73 6.86 4.22
N PHE A 91 1.06 7.25 2.99
CA PHE A 91 0.97 8.61 2.48
C PHE A 91 -0.25 8.74 1.57
N ALA A 92 -0.52 9.94 1.08
CA ALA A 92 -1.61 10.17 0.13
C ALA A 92 -1.18 11.13 -0.97
N GLY A 93 -1.73 10.94 -2.16
CA GLY A 93 -1.47 11.80 -3.31
C GLY A 93 -2.59 11.72 -4.33
N ASP A 94 -2.58 12.68 -5.26
CA ASP A 94 -3.53 12.75 -6.37
C ASP A 94 -2.85 12.24 -7.64
N LEU A 95 -3.48 11.30 -8.32
CA LEU A 95 -2.96 10.79 -9.60
C LEU A 95 -2.97 11.84 -10.71
N GLY A 96 -3.87 12.83 -10.65
CA GLY A 96 -3.90 13.91 -11.61
C GLY A 96 -4.14 13.48 -13.05
N GLY A 97 -4.84 12.37 -13.27
CA GLY A 97 -5.09 11.84 -14.62
C GLY A 97 -3.86 11.22 -15.29
N ARG A 98 -2.80 10.91 -14.54
CA ARG A 98 -1.62 10.26 -15.11
C ARG A 98 -1.98 8.92 -15.73
N SER A 99 -1.42 8.66 -16.89
CA SER A 99 -1.47 7.32 -17.49
C SER A 99 -0.57 6.39 -16.71
N LEU A 100 -1.13 5.27 -16.28
CA LEU A 100 -0.37 4.25 -15.59
C LEU A 100 0.01 3.17 -16.60
N GLU A 101 1.30 2.94 -16.73
CA GLU A 101 1.79 1.90 -17.62
C GLU A 101 1.89 0.58 -16.87
N ALA A 102 1.67 -0.52 -17.60
CA ALA A 102 1.95 -1.84 -17.09
C ALA A 102 3.48 -1.99 -17.02
N VAL A 103 4.04 -1.72 -15.86
CA VAL A 103 5.47 -1.88 -15.62
C VAL A 103 5.73 -3.28 -15.11
N THR A 104 6.77 -3.92 -15.64
CA THR A 104 7.21 -5.21 -15.12
C THR A 104 7.80 -4.99 -13.75
N SER A 105 7.05 -5.36 -12.72
CA SER A 105 7.52 -5.28 -11.35
C SER A 105 8.62 -6.31 -11.10
N LYS A 106 9.62 -5.92 -10.29
CA LYS A 106 10.63 -6.86 -9.82
C LYS A 106 10.06 -7.87 -8.84
N ASP A 107 8.95 -7.53 -8.18
CA ASP A 107 8.22 -8.46 -7.33
C ASP A 107 7.34 -9.35 -8.21
N ALA A 108 7.68 -10.63 -8.28
CA ALA A 108 6.94 -11.60 -9.08
C ALA A 108 5.49 -11.81 -8.61
N ALA A 109 5.15 -11.37 -7.39
CA ALA A 109 3.78 -11.46 -6.88
C ALA A 109 2.86 -10.38 -7.46
N VAL A 110 3.41 -9.27 -7.94
CA VAL A 110 2.60 -8.17 -8.50
C VAL A 110 2.12 -8.53 -9.90
N ARG A 111 0.80 -8.46 -10.11
CA ARG A 111 0.14 -8.88 -11.36
C ARG A 111 -0.67 -7.78 -12.05
N GLY A 112 -0.62 -6.56 -11.57
CA GLY A 112 -1.33 -5.44 -12.18
C GLY A 112 -1.86 -4.45 -11.17
N HIS A 113 -2.64 -3.51 -11.65
CA HIS A 113 -3.26 -2.47 -10.82
C HIS A 113 -4.62 -2.11 -11.38
N SER A 114 -5.46 -1.50 -10.55
CA SER A 114 -6.78 -1.01 -10.96
C SER A 114 -7.26 0.09 -10.04
N LEU A 115 -8.14 0.95 -10.57
CA LEU A 115 -8.82 1.97 -9.79
C LEU A 115 -10.16 1.42 -9.31
N PHE A 116 -10.41 1.54 -8.01
CA PHE A 116 -11.63 1.07 -7.38
C PHE A 116 -12.43 2.25 -6.84
N ALA A 117 -13.73 2.27 -7.13
CA ALA A 117 -14.65 3.18 -6.42
C ALA A 117 -14.69 2.77 -4.94
N LEU A 118 -14.89 3.73 -4.05
CA LEU A 118 -14.89 3.44 -2.61
C LEU A 118 -15.95 2.41 -2.22
N GLY A 119 -17.09 2.39 -2.89
CA GLY A 119 -18.14 1.39 -2.65
C GLY A 119 -17.80 -0.03 -3.11
N GLU A 120 -16.74 -0.20 -3.90
CA GLU A 120 -16.28 -1.52 -4.37
C GLU A 120 -15.30 -2.18 -3.40
N LEU A 121 -14.78 -1.43 -2.42
CA LEU A 121 -13.70 -1.91 -1.54
C LEU A 121 -14.11 -3.07 -0.64
N ASP A 122 -15.38 -3.16 -0.27
CA ASP A 122 -15.86 -4.23 0.61
C ASP A 122 -15.77 -5.60 -0.06
N GLY A 123 -15.80 -5.65 -1.39
CA GLY A 123 -15.66 -6.89 -2.15
C GLY A 123 -14.23 -7.30 -2.46
N VAL A 124 -13.25 -6.56 -1.96
CA VAL A 124 -11.83 -6.75 -2.26
C VAL A 124 -11.11 -7.34 -1.06
N ILE A 125 -10.25 -8.33 -1.31
CA ILE A 125 -9.31 -8.80 -0.27
C ILE A 125 -8.15 -7.82 -0.25
N LEU A 126 -8.11 -6.97 0.76
CA LEU A 126 -7.10 -5.91 0.91
C LEU A 126 -6.18 -6.22 2.08
N HIS A 127 -4.88 -6.06 1.86
CA HIS A 127 -3.86 -6.23 2.90
C HIS A 127 -3.08 -4.92 3.11
N PRO A 128 -3.04 -4.35 4.32
CA PRO A 128 -3.85 -4.70 5.48
C PRO A 128 -5.32 -4.35 5.22
N PRO A 129 -6.26 -4.94 6.00
CA PRO A 129 -7.70 -4.72 5.76
C PRO A 129 -8.14 -3.36 6.28
N ILE A 130 -7.88 -2.31 5.50
CA ILE A 130 -8.16 -0.91 5.85
C ILE A 130 -9.28 -0.30 5.01
N GLN A 131 -10.17 -1.12 4.47
CA GLN A 131 -11.26 -0.64 3.59
C GLN A 131 -12.10 0.45 4.28
N ARG A 132 -12.40 0.26 5.55
CA ARG A 132 -13.19 1.24 6.31
C ARG A 132 -12.49 2.59 6.43
N PHE A 133 -11.18 2.57 6.68
CA PHE A 133 -10.37 3.78 6.72
C PHE A 133 -10.35 4.47 5.35
N LEU A 134 -10.10 3.73 4.28
CA LEU A 134 -10.04 4.28 2.91
C LEU A 134 -11.36 4.94 2.50
N SER A 135 -12.49 4.36 2.89
CA SER A 135 -13.80 4.91 2.52
C SER A 135 -14.17 6.17 3.29
N ARG A 136 -13.49 6.48 4.39
CA ARG A 136 -13.76 7.65 5.25
C ARG A 136 -12.70 8.74 5.18
N TRP A 137 -11.50 8.39 4.78
CA TRP A 137 -10.38 9.33 4.77
C TRP A 137 -10.59 10.47 3.78
N GLN A 138 -10.30 11.69 4.21
CA GLN A 138 -10.33 12.90 3.39
C GLN A 138 -8.99 13.63 3.52
N PRO A 139 -8.54 14.33 2.45
CA PRO A 139 -7.37 15.19 2.54
C PRO A 139 -7.53 16.20 3.70
N GLY A 140 -6.46 16.35 4.48
CA GLY A 140 -6.47 17.23 5.65
C GLY A 140 -6.89 16.56 6.95
N ASP A 141 -7.36 15.32 6.92
CA ASP A 141 -7.61 14.56 8.14
C ASP A 141 -6.32 14.39 8.95
N PRO A 142 -6.39 14.40 10.29
CA PRO A 142 -5.20 14.16 11.10
C PRO A 142 -4.66 12.75 10.89
N ALA A 143 -3.34 12.62 11.02
CA ALA A 143 -2.69 11.32 10.97
C ALA A 143 -3.20 10.40 12.08
N VAL A 144 -3.38 9.12 11.79
CA VAL A 144 -3.96 8.17 12.71
C VAL A 144 -3.16 6.86 12.76
N TYR A 145 -3.07 6.30 13.96
CA TYR A 145 -2.60 4.93 14.12
C TYR A 145 -3.82 3.99 14.11
N LEU A 146 -3.87 3.08 13.15
CA LEU A 146 -5.00 2.17 12.95
C LEU A 146 -4.91 0.89 13.78
N GLY A 147 -3.83 0.71 14.53
CA GLY A 147 -3.63 -0.46 15.36
C GLY A 147 -3.08 -1.64 14.57
N SER A 148 -3.35 -2.84 15.05
CA SER A 148 -2.91 -4.08 14.42
C SER A 148 -4.06 -4.70 13.64
N LEU A 149 -3.93 -4.75 12.31
CA LEU A 149 -4.94 -5.27 11.40
C LEU A 149 -4.34 -6.35 10.52
N TRP A 150 -4.95 -7.52 10.52
CA TRP A 150 -4.51 -8.62 9.69
C TRP A 150 -5.71 -9.38 9.12
N ALA A 151 -5.60 -9.83 7.87
CA ALA A 151 -6.58 -10.69 7.22
C ALA A 151 -5.85 -11.84 6.54
N PRO A 152 -6.42 -13.06 6.55
CA PRO A 152 -5.81 -14.23 5.91
C PRO A 152 -5.72 -14.11 4.40
#